data_b2b07b4f4604589891630f8d98e8bc62
#
_entry.id   b2b07b4f4604589891630f8d98e8bc62
#
_cell.length_a   1.000
_cell.length_b   1.000
_cell.length_c   1.000
_cell.angle_alpha   90.00
_cell.angle_beta   90.00
_cell.angle_gamma   90.00
#
_symmetry.space_group_name_H-M   'P 1'
#
loop_
_entity.id
_entity.type
_entity.pdbx_description
1 polymer ?
#
loop_
_entity_poly.entity_id
_entity_poly.type
_entity_poly.pdbx_seq_one_letter_code
_entity_poly.pdbx_strand_id
1 'polypeptide(L)'
;RHTLILSDIYQSGQEPEALYKEVSDLARKRGVVKFIGIGPELCKQHDVIQISEKFFFPNVEEFIASEVFASLRDEVILLKGARQFGFDQLTELLVQKVHETTLEVNLNAVVANLNYYRAFMKPETKLVCMIKADGYGAGAVEIAKTLQDHRVDYLAVAVADEGVTLRKNGITSNIMIMNPEMTAFKTMFDYDLEPEVYSFRLLDALIKAAEKEGVTGFPVHIKLDTGMH
;
A
#
# COMPACT_ATOMS: atom_id res chain seq x y z
N ARG A 1 21.73 12.61 21.70
CA ARG A 1 20.99 11.90 22.73
C ARG A 1 20.39 10.64 22.11
N HIS A 2 20.43 9.49 22.82
CA HIS A 2 19.88 8.22 22.33
C HIS A 2 18.66 7.82 23.15
N THR A 3 17.55 7.61 22.47
CA THR A 3 16.27 7.17 23.05
C THR A 3 15.89 5.80 22.51
N LEU A 4 15.48 4.90 23.38
CA LEU A 4 14.89 3.60 23.01
C LEU A 4 13.38 3.63 23.29
N ILE A 5 12.58 3.39 22.26
CA ILE A 5 11.15 3.14 22.38
C ILE A 5 10.93 1.65 22.13
N LEU A 6 10.46 0.94 23.13
CA LEU A 6 10.31 -0.52 23.12
C LEU A 6 8.88 -0.91 23.45
N SER A 7 8.29 -1.84 22.69
CA SER A 7 7.04 -2.50 23.09
C SER A 7 7.29 -3.72 23.96
N ASP A 8 6.23 -4.29 24.54
CA ASP A 8 6.31 -5.62 25.16
C ASP A 8 6.95 -6.63 24.22
N ILE A 9 7.81 -7.48 24.77
CA ILE A 9 8.50 -8.55 24.05
C ILE A 9 7.76 -9.86 24.31
N TYR A 10 7.29 -10.50 23.23
CA TYR A 10 6.58 -11.77 23.29
C TYR A 10 7.47 -12.93 22.87
N GLN A 11 7.14 -14.11 23.37
CA GLN A 11 7.78 -15.39 22.99
C GLN A 11 9.30 -15.44 23.23
N SER A 12 9.79 -14.73 24.24
CA SER A 12 11.22 -14.76 24.60
C SER A 12 11.67 -16.06 25.26
N GLY A 13 10.74 -16.81 25.86
CA GLY A 13 11.06 -17.98 26.66
C GLY A 13 11.73 -17.67 28.00
N GLN A 14 11.83 -16.39 28.36
CA GLN A 14 12.45 -15.92 29.61
C GLN A 14 11.39 -15.32 30.54
N GLU A 15 11.69 -15.34 31.86
CA GLU A 15 10.89 -14.63 32.84
C GLU A 15 10.96 -13.11 32.58
N PRO A 16 9.84 -12.37 32.63
CA PRO A 16 9.78 -10.96 32.27
C PRO A 16 10.82 -10.10 33.00
N GLU A 17 10.97 -10.26 34.31
CA GLU A 17 11.93 -9.50 35.10
C GLU A 17 13.37 -9.70 34.63
N ALA A 18 13.78 -10.94 34.36
CA ALA A 18 15.12 -11.26 33.86
C ALA A 18 15.36 -10.69 32.47
N LEU A 19 14.35 -10.80 31.54
CA LEU A 19 14.39 -10.30 30.21
C LEU A 19 14.57 -8.77 30.18
N TYR A 20 13.74 -8.03 30.90
CA TYR A 20 13.79 -6.57 30.88
C TYR A 20 15.00 -6.01 31.64
N LYS A 21 15.54 -6.75 32.60
CA LYS A 21 16.84 -6.43 33.20
C LYS A 21 17.97 -6.52 32.17
N GLU A 22 18.02 -7.60 31.40
CA GLU A 22 19.00 -7.76 30.31
C GLU A 22 18.87 -6.64 29.27
N VAL A 23 17.64 -6.31 28.85
CA VAL A 23 17.36 -5.20 27.93
C VAL A 23 17.85 -3.86 28.51
N SER A 24 17.56 -3.60 29.77
CA SER A 24 18.01 -2.38 30.46
C SER A 24 19.53 -2.27 30.49
N ASP A 25 20.24 -3.35 30.82
CA ASP A 25 21.70 -3.38 30.85
C ASP A 25 22.30 -3.19 29.47
N LEU A 26 21.73 -3.83 28.44
CA LEU A 26 22.18 -3.67 27.06
C LEU A 26 21.97 -2.23 26.57
N ALA A 27 20.78 -1.67 26.80
CA ALA A 27 20.46 -0.30 26.41
C ALA A 27 21.43 0.70 27.06
N ARG A 28 21.70 0.54 28.34
CA ARG A 28 22.64 1.37 29.08
C ARG A 28 24.06 1.27 28.56
N LYS A 29 24.55 0.05 28.25
CA LYS A 29 25.86 -0.18 27.61
C LYS A 29 25.97 0.48 26.24
N ARG A 30 24.86 0.64 25.53
CA ARG A 30 24.78 1.30 24.20
C ARG A 30 24.55 2.81 24.27
N GLY A 31 24.59 3.40 25.48
CA GLY A 31 24.46 4.84 25.66
C GLY A 31 23.03 5.38 25.53
N VAL A 32 22.03 4.54 25.73
CA VAL A 32 20.63 4.98 25.81
C VAL A 32 20.45 5.75 27.13
N VAL A 33 19.96 6.97 27.04
CA VAL A 33 19.73 7.85 28.19
C VAL A 33 18.25 8.07 28.49
N LYS A 34 17.38 7.79 27.51
CA LYS A 34 15.91 7.84 27.65
C LYS A 34 15.30 6.52 27.20
N PHE A 35 14.43 5.96 28.00
CA PHE A 35 13.69 4.73 27.71
C PHE A 35 12.19 5.00 27.75
N ILE A 36 11.50 4.57 26.71
CA ILE A 36 10.03 4.65 26.64
C ILE A 36 9.50 3.23 26.41
N GLY A 37 8.83 2.70 27.42
CA GLY A 37 8.19 1.38 27.39
C GLY A 37 6.71 1.48 27.01
N ILE A 38 6.27 0.70 26.04
CA ILE A 38 4.89 0.67 25.58
C ILE A 38 4.33 -0.75 25.70
N GLY A 39 3.36 -0.92 26.56
CA GLY A 39 2.68 -2.17 26.80
C GLY A 39 2.44 -2.48 28.26
N PRO A 40 1.43 -3.29 28.57
CA PRO A 40 1.04 -3.61 29.95
C PRO A 40 2.13 -4.35 30.72
N GLU A 41 2.96 -5.18 30.05
CA GLU A 41 4.02 -5.89 30.73
C GLU A 41 5.19 -4.97 31.11
N LEU A 42 5.63 -4.10 30.19
CA LEU A 42 6.65 -3.08 30.48
C LEU A 42 6.20 -2.11 31.59
N CYS A 43 4.92 -1.76 31.63
CA CYS A 43 4.38 -0.96 32.74
C CYS A 43 4.53 -1.65 34.10
N LYS A 44 4.36 -2.99 34.17
CA LYS A 44 4.58 -3.76 35.42
C LYS A 44 6.05 -3.86 35.80
N GLN A 45 6.93 -3.93 34.80
CA GLN A 45 8.37 -4.12 34.97
C GLN A 45 9.16 -2.80 35.03
N HIS A 46 8.49 -1.67 35.28
CA HIS A 46 9.11 -0.33 35.24
C HIS A 46 10.30 -0.17 36.21
N ASP A 47 10.29 -0.86 37.36
CA ASP A 47 11.34 -0.77 38.34
C ASP A 47 12.64 -1.47 37.92
N VAL A 48 12.56 -2.45 37.03
CA VAL A 48 13.72 -3.22 36.52
C VAL A 48 14.55 -2.40 35.54
N ILE A 49 13.94 -1.40 34.89
CA ILE A 49 14.64 -0.52 33.94
C ILE A 49 15.49 0.52 34.67
N GLN A 50 16.81 0.42 34.53
CA GLN A 50 17.82 1.24 35.20
C GLN A 50 18.40 2.31 34.26
N ILE A 51 17.53 3.08 33.60
CA ILE A 51 17.86 4.23 32.72
C ILE A 51 17.38 5.51 33.39
N SER A 52 18.17 6.55 33.33
CA SER A 52 17.95 7.80 34.09
C SER A 52 16.62 8.48 33.76
N GLU A 53 16.22 8.48 32.51
CA GLU A 53 14.96 9.03 32.06
C GLU A 53 14.11 7.92 31.47
N LYS A 54 13.01 7.58 32.14
CA LYS A 54 12.15 6.45 31.73
C LYS A 54 10.68 6.79 31.88
N PHE A 55 9.91 6.38 30.86
CA PHE A 55 8.46 6.60 30.77
C PHE A 55 7.79 5.29 30.32
N PHE A 56 6.56 5.07 30.78
CA PHE A 56 5.82 3.84 30.46
C PHE A 56 4.38 4.19 30.11
N PHE A 57 3.88 3.55 29.06
CA PHE A 57 2.54 3.75 28.54
C PHE A 57 1.90 2.38 28.27
N PRO A 58 0.62 2.19 28.57
CA PRO A 58 -0.07 0.92 28.34
C PRO A 58 -0.26 0.60 26.84
N ASN A 59 -0.34 1.63 26.01
CA ASN A 59 -0.55 1.53 24.55
C ASN A 59 0.08 2.70 23.80
N VAL A 60 0.07 2.60 22.47
CA VAL A 60 0.66 3.61 21.56
C VAL A 60 -0.16 4.90 21.56
N GLU A 61 -1.47 4.82 21.69
CA GLU A 61 -2.38 5.95 21.64
C GLU A 61 -2.12 6.90 22.83
N GLU A 62 -1.98 6.35 24.03
CA GLU A 62 -1.64 7.14 25.22
C GLU A 62 -0.25 7.77 25.14
N PHE A 63 0.71 7.04 24.54
CA PHE A 63 2.03 7.60 24.29
C PHE A 63 1.97 8.79 23.33
N ILE A 64 1.28 8.65 22.19
CA ILE A 64 1.15 9.74 21.20
C ILE A 64 0.46 10.98 21.82
N ALA A 65 -0.51 10.78 22.70
CA ALA A 65 -1.24 11.85 23.37
C ALA A 65 -0.43 12.54 24.52
N SER A 66 0.77 12.02 24.83
CA SER A 66 1.54 12.49 25.98
C SER A 66 2.44 13.67 25.67
N GLU A 67 2.78 14.45 26.69
CA GLU A 67 3.81 15.50 26.61
C GLU A 67 5.21 14.90 26.30
N VAL A 68 5.44 13.64 26.68
CA VAL A 68 6.69 12.93 26.38
C VAL A 68 6.88 12.80 24.88
N PHE A 69 5.83 12.38 24.16
CA PHE A 69 5.88 12.30 22.68
C PHE A 69 6.10 13.67 22.05
N ALA A 70 5.37 14.68 22.51
CA ALA A 70 5.51 16.06 22.00
C ALA A 70 6.90 16.67 22.26
N SER A 71 7.65 16.15 23.25
CA SER A 71 9.00 16.62 23.60
C SER A 71 10.13 15.97 22.82
N LEU A 72 9.84 14.92 22.02
CA LEU A 72 10.85 14.20 21.25
C LEU A 72 11.34 15.04 20.07
N ARG A 73 12.52 15.64 20.22
CA ARG A 73 13.17 16.48 19.20
C ARG A 73 14.68 16.34 19.27
N ASP A 74 15.33 16.41 18.10
CA ASP A 74 16.80 16.43 17.98
C ASP A 74 17.51 15.28 18.69
N GLU A 75 16.95 14.08 18.66
CA GLU A 75 17.50 12.88 19.28
C GLU A 75 17.45 11.68 18.33
N VAL A 76 18.38 10.75 18.53
CA VAL A 76 18.41 9.49 17.80
C VAL A 76 17.48 8.51 18.50
N ILE A 77 16.44 8.07 17.82
CA ILE A 77 15.41 7.19 18.39
C ILE A 77 15.51 5.81 17.75
N LEU A 78 15.68 4.78 18.57
CA LEU A 78 15.55 3.38 18.18
C LEU A 78 14.14 2.90 18.52
N LEU A 79 13.39 2.52 17.49
CA LEU A 79 12.06 1.94 17.63
C LEU A 79 12.16 0.40 17.52
N LYS A 80 11.70 -0.33 18.54
CA LYS A 80 11.61 -1.79 18.55
C LYS A 80 10.27 -2.21 19.13
N GLY A 81 9.39 -2.74 18.28
CA GLY A 81 8.05 -3.15 18.69
C GLY A 81 7.58 -4.43 18.01
N ALA A 82 6.78 -5.21 18.72
CA ALA A 82 6.04 -6.30 18.11
C ALA A 82 4.96 -5.74 17.17
N ARG A 83 4.66 -6.44 16.07
CA ARG A 83 3.73 -5.97 15.00
C ARG A 83 2.38 -5.47 15.53
N GLN A 84 1.86 -6.10 16.56
CA GLN A 84 0.56 -5.75 17.16
C GLN A 84 0.53 -4.35 17.81
N PHE A 85 1.69 -3.74 18.09
CA PHE A 85 1.76 -2.38 18.63
C PHE A 85 1.78 -1.29 17.54
N GLY A 86 1.80 -1.64 16.26
CA GLY A 86 1.66 -0.68 15.16
C GLY A 86 2.73 0.42 15.13
N PHE A 87 4.00 0.11 15.47
CA PHE A 87 5.09 1.09 15.53
C PHE A 87 5.40 1.75 14.19
N ASP A 88 4.85 1.25 13.09
CA ASP A 88 4.95 1.91 11.78
C ASP A 88 4.35 3.31 11.83
N GLN A 89 3.22 3.49 12.54
CA GLN A 89 2.61 4.81 12.75
C GLN A 89 3.52 5.77 13.53
N LEU A 90 4.23 5.25 14.55
CA LEU A 90 5.21 6.05 15.29
C LEU A 90 6.36 6.52 14.40
N THR A 91 6.81 5.66 13.48
CA THR A 91 7.86 6.02 12.54
C THR A 91 7.44 7.20 11.67
N GLU A 92 6.24 7.15 11.11
CA GLU A 92 5.70 8.25 10.28
C GLU A 92 5.59 9.58 11.04
N LEU A 93 5.18 9.51 12.32
CA LEU A 93 5.01 10.71 13.17
C LEU A 93 6.34 11.28 13.68
N LEU A 94 7.35 10.43 13.91
CA LEU A 94 8.66 10.83 14.47
C LEU A 94 9.69 11.19 13.42
N VAL A 95 9.52 10.76 12.16
CA VAL A 95 10.44 11.14 11.08
C VAL A 95 10.32 12.64 10.83
N GLN A 96 11.39 13.37 11.13
CA GLN A 96 11.49 14.76 10.73
C GLN A 96 11.58 14.82 9.20
N LYS A 97 10.51 15.26 8.55
CA LYS A 97 10.50 15.50 7.11
C LYS A 97 11.40 16.69 6.79
N VAL A 98 12.66 16.43 6.53
CA VAL A 98 13.66 17.47 6.18
C VAL A 98 13.44 17.95 4.74
N HIS A 99 12.92 17.06 3.88
CA HIS A 99 12.50 17.38 2.52
C HIS A 99 11.20 16.63 2.23
N GLU A 100 10.15 17.34 1.91
CA GLU A 100 8.92 16.78 1.40
C GLU A 100 8.92 16.97 -0.12
N THR A 101 9.20 15.86 -0.85
CA THR A 101 8.95 15.85 -2.29
C THR A 101 7.48 15.51 -2.48
N THR A 102 6.72 16.49 -2.94
CA THR A 102 5.29 16.34 -3.21
C THR A 102 5.07 16.17 -4.71
N LEU A 103 4.38 15.11 -5.13
CA LEU A 103 3.86 14.97 -6.48
C LEU A 103 2.43 15.54 -6.51
N GLU A 104 2.25 16.67 -7.18
CA GLU A 104 0.93 17.24 -7.42
C GLU A 104 0.39 16.79 -8.76
N VAL A 105 -0.78 16.13 -8.76
CA VAL A 105 -1.48 15.71 -9.96
C VAL A 105 -2.69 16.60 -10.19
N ASN A 106 -2.67 17.35 -11.28
CA ASN A 106 -3.79 18.22 -11.67
C ASN A 106 -4.78 17.45 -12.54
N LEU A 107 -5.89 16.99 -11.95
CA LEU A 107 -6.93 16.25 -12.67
C LEU A 107 -7.61 17.09 -13.78
N ASN A 108 -7.71 18.40 -13.63
CA ASN A 108 -8.23 19.25 -14.68
C ASN A 108 -7.30 19.26 -15.91
N ALA A 109 -5.99 19.17 -15.70
CA ALA A 109 -5.05 19.04 -16.81
C ALA A 109 -5.18 17.68 -17.52
N VAL A 110 -5.47 16.60 -16.77
CA VAL A 110 -5.78 15.28 -17.34
C VAL A 110 -7.03 15.39 -18.25
N VAL A 111 -8.08 16.06 -17.79
CA VAL A 111 -9.31 16.29 -18.57
C VAL A 111 -9.04 17.17 -19.80
N ALA A 112 -8.24 18.22 -19.64
CA ALA A 112 -7.88 19.08 -20.76
C ALA A 112 -7.12 18.30 -21.85
N ASN A 113 -6.17 17.44 -21.46
CA ASN A 113 -5.46 16.56 -22.38
C ASN A 113 -6.41 15.55 -23.06
N LEU A 114 -7.31 14.93 -22.30
CA LEU A 114 -8.33 14.02 -22.85
C LEU A 114 -9.16 14.71 -23.93
N ASN A 115 -9.67 15.91 -23.66
CA ASN A 115 -10.48 16.67 -24.58
C ASN A 115 -9.68 17.14 -25.80
N TYR A 116 -8.39 17.48 -25.60
CA TYR A 116 -7.51 17.83 -26.71
C TYR A 116 -7.36 16.66 -27.70
N TYR A 117 -7.07 15.46 -27.23
CA TYR A 117 -6.98 14.29 -28.11
C TYR A 117 -8.32 13.93 -28.75
N ARG A 118 -9.43 14.04 -28.02
CA ARG A 118 -10.78 13.80 -28.56
C ARG A 118 -11.12 14.73 -29.76
N ALA A 119 -10.63 15.95 -29.75
CA ALA A 119 -10.87 16.89 -30.83
C ALA A 119 -10.30 16.46 -32.20
N PHE A 120 -9.33 15.52 -32.20
CA PHE A 120 -8.74 14.94 -33.41
C PHE A 120 -9.32 13.59 -33.80
N MET A 121 -10.22 13.03 -32.97
CA MET A 121 -10.81 11.74 -33.21
C MET A 121 -12.11 11.86 -34.00
N LYS A 122 -12.39 10.81 -34.78
CA LYS A 122 -13.72 10.68 -35.39
C LYS A 122 -14.74 10.28 -34.34
N PRO A 123 -16.04 10.60 -34.50
CA PRO A 123 -17.08 10.29 -33.52
C PRO A 123 -17.18 8.79 -33.14
N GLU A 124 -16.89 7.90 -34.08
CA GLU A 124 -16.94 6.45 -33.89
C GLU A 124 -15.69 5.85 -33.26
N THR A 125 -14.62 6.61 -33.09
CA THR A 125 -13.37 6.13 -32.51
C THR A 125 -13.50 5.97 -31.01
N LYS A 126 -13.23 4.77 -30.51
CA LYS A 126 -13.18 4.48 -29.07
C LYS A 126 -11.83 4.81 -28.48
N LEU A 127 -11.85 5.29 -27.24
CA LEU A 127 -10.66 5.72 -26.51
C LEU A 127 -10.36 4.76 -25.38
N VAL A 128 -9.14 4.22 -25.36
CA VAL A 128 -8.58 3.42 -24.26
C VAL A 128 -7.57 4.24 -23.48
N CYS A 129 -7.78 4.42 -22.20
CA CYS A 129 -6.85 5.15 -21.32
C CYS A 129 -6.04 4.18 -20.46
N MET A 130 -4.72 4.19 -20.62
CA MET A 130 -3.79 3.37 -19.84
C MET A 130 -3.53 3.99 -18.47
N ILE A 131 -3.78 3.23 -17.41
CA ILE A 131 -3.58 3.67 -16.01
C ILE A 131 -2.84 2.62 -15.15
N LYS A 132 -2.03 1.78 -15.78
CA LYS A 132 -1.19 0.78 -15.10
C LYS A 132 -0.19 1.41 -14.13
N ALA A 133 0.40 0.58 -13.26
CA ALA A 133 1.41 0.99 -12.28
C ALA A 133 0.94 2.18 -11.42
N ASP A 134 -0.25 2.04 -10.83
CA ASP A 134 -0.92 3.07 -10.03
C ASP A 134 -1.05 4.42 -10.76
N GLY A 135 -1.53 4.36 -12.02
CA GLY A 135 -1.61 5.55 -12.87
C GLY A 135 -0.24 6.18 -13.15
N TYR A 136 0.77 5.34 -13.37
CA TYR A 136 2.18 5.75 -13.49
C TYR A 136 2.70 6.49 -12.24
N GLY A 137 2.23 6.08 -11.05
CA GLY A 137 2.56 6.69 -9.79
C GLY A 137 1.75 7.94 -9.43
N ALA A 138 0.75 8.27 -10.22
CA ALA A 138 -0.07 9.48 -10.03
C ALA A 138 -1.42 9.21 -9.31
N GLY A 139 -1.68 7.96 -8.89
CA GLY A 139 -2.93 7.53 -8.25
C GLY A 139 -3.97 7.02 -9.25
N ALA A 140 -4.03 5.69 -9.45
CA ALA A 140 -4.90 5.10 -10.45
C ALA A 140 -6.39 5.32 -10.18
N VAL A 141 -6.81 5.31 -8.93
CA VAL A 141 -8.23 5.39 -8.55
C VAL A 141 -8.80 6.78 -8.89
N GLU A 142 -8.12 7.85 -8.53
CA GLU A 142 -8.54 9.24 -8.77
C GLU A 142 -8.56 9.55 -10.27
N ILE A 143 -7.53 9.10 -10.99
CA ILE A 143 -7.47 9.23 -12.45
C ILE A 143 -8.58 8.42 -13.10
N ALA A 144 -8.81 7.17 -12.69
CA ALA A 144 -9.86 6.32 -13.24
C ALA A 144 -11.25 6.92 -13.04
N LYS A 145 -11.55 7.45 -11.85
CA LYS A 145 -12.83 8.16 -11.57
C LYS A 145 -12.99 9.34 -12.50
N THR A 146 -11.96 10.17 -12.61
CA THR A 146 -11.97 11.35 -13.51
C THR A 146 -12.23 10.94 -14.96
N LEU A 147 -11.54 9.93 -15.47
CA LEU A 147 -11.71 9.44 -16.84
C LEU A 147 -13.10 8.82 -17.06
N GLN A 148 -13.61 8.04 -16.09
CA GLN A 148 -14.96 7.48 -16.12
C GLN A 148 -16.03 8.57 -16.17
N ASP A 149 -15.93 9.61 -15.35
CA ASP A 149 -16.86 10.74 -15.31
C ASP A 149 -16.87 11.49 -16.66
N HIS A 150 -15.74 11.45 -17.35
CA HIS A 150 -15.59 12.00 -18.71
C HIS A 150 -15.85 10.98 -19.82
N ARG A 151 -16.47 9.83 -19.49
CA ARG A 151 -16.98 8.83 -20.43
C ARG A 151 -15.92 8.32 -21.41
N VAL A 152 -14.77 7.89 -20.93
CA VAL A 152 -13.84 7.09 -21.73
C VAL A 152 -14.43 5.71 -22.00
N ASP A 153 -14.13 5.12 -23.15
CA ASP A 153 -14.71 3.84 -23.53
C ASP A 153 -14.09 2.68 -22.73
N TYR A 154 -12.78 2.75 -22.51
CA TYR A 154 -12.00 1.75 -21.82
C TYR A 154 -10.93 2.36 -20.93
N LEU A 155 -10.70 1.70 -19.80
CA LEU A 155 -9.48 1.83 -19.02
C LEU A 155 -8.61 0.60 -19.28
N ALA A 156 -7.28 0.73 -19.24
CA ALA A 156 -6.39 -0.41 -19.37
C ALA A 156 -5.35 -0.42 -18.23
N VAL A 157 -5.13 -1.61 -17.67
CA VAL A 157 -4.16 -1.86 -16.62
C VAL A 157 -3.25 -3.03 -16.99
N ALA A 158 -2.13 -3.23 -16.28
CA ALA A 158 -1.20 -4.27 -16.61
C ALA A 158 -1.70 -5.65 -16.18
N VAL A 159 -2.18 -5.79 -14.94
CA VAL A 159 -2.52 -7.07 -14.31
C VAL A 159 -3.90 -7.02 -13.66
N ALA A 160 -4.46 -8.20 -13.37
CA ALA A 160 -5.80 -8.32 -12.82
C ALA A 160 -5.98 -7.62 -11.47
N ASP A 161 -4.98 -7.64 -10.59
CA ASP A 161 -5.06 -7.04 -9.25
C ASP A 161 -5.27 -5.52 -9.30
N GLU A 162 -4.68 -4.84 -10.29
CA GLU A 162 -4.95 -3.41 -10.53
C GLU A 162 -6.41 -3.19 -10.93
N GLY A 163 -6.95 -4.04 -11.82
CA GLY A 163 -8.36 -4.00 -12.21
C GLY A 163 -9.31 -4.26 -11.05
N VAL A 164 -9.02 -5.23 -10.19
CA VAL A 164 -9.78 -5.52 -8.96
C VAL A 164 -9.78 -4.31 -8.03
N THR A 165 -8.64 -3.66 -7.87
CA THR A 165 -8.53 -2.44 -7.06
C THR A 165 -9.45 -1.34 -7.58
N LEU A 166 -9.49 -1.12 -8.88
CA LEU A 166 -10.39 -0.16 -9.51
C LEU A 166 -11.86 -0.52 -9.28
N ARG A 167 -12.25 -1.79 -9.50
CA ARG A 167 -13.62 -2.26 -9.26
C ARG A 167 -14.07 -2.05 -7.82
N LYS A 168 -13.21 -2.39 -6.84
CA LYS A 168 -13.49 -2.19 -5.40
C LYS A 168 -13.65 -0.70 -5.03
N ASN A 169 -13.08 0.20 -5.82
CA ASN A 169 -13.22 1.65 -5.64
C ASN A 169 -14.33 2.28 -6.50
N GLY A 170 -15.23 1.46 -7.06
CA GLY A 170 -16.43 1.94 -7.74
C GLY A 170 -16.27 2.25 -9.24
N ILE A 171 -15.19 1.79 -9.87
CA ILE A 171 -15.03 1.93 -11.32
C ILE A 171 -15.90 0.91 -12.04
N THR A 172 -16.80 1.38 -12.89
CA THR A 172 -17.74 0.58 -13.69
C THR A 172 -17.40 0.57 -15.18
N SER A 173 -16.53 1.45 -15.66
CA SER A 173 -16.04 1.47 -17.04
C SER A 173 -15.42 0.13 -17.41
N ASN A 174 -15.41 -0.24 -18.72
CA ASN A 174 -14.70 -1.43 -19.18
C ASN A 174 -13.22 -1.35 -18.84
N ILE A 175 -12.66 -2.45 -18.34
CA ILE A 175 -11.26 -2.53 -17.95
C ILE A 175 -10.58 -3.66 -18.73
N MET A 176 -9.54 -3.29 -19.49
CA MET A 176 -8.70 -4.19 -20.25
C MET A 176 -7.47 -4.59 -19.43
N ILE A 177 -7.14 -5.88 -19.42
CA ILE A 177 -5.93 -6.43 -18.77
C ILE A 177 -4.89 -6.75 -19.84
N MET A 178 -3.79 -6.00 -19.84
CA MET A 178 -2.75 -6.09 -20.87
C MET A 178 -1.90 -7.36 -20.77
N ASN A 179 -1.65 -7.85 -19.54
CA ASN A 179 -0.85 -9.04 -19.27
C ASN A 179 -1.64 -10.01 -18.38
N PRO A 180 -2.66 -10.69 -18.92
CA PRO A 180 -3.46 -11.61 -18.13
C PRO A 180 -2.65 -12.85 -17.73
N GLU A 181 -2.64 -13.16 -16.44
CA GLU A 181 -2.07 -14.40 -15.93
C GLU A 181 -3.13 -15.51 -15.91
N MET A 182 -2.72 -16.74 -16.27
CA MET A 182 -3.64 -17.88 -16.35
C MET A 182 -4.28 -18.22 -14.99
N THR A 183 -3.58 -17.92 -13.90
CA THR A 183 -4.05 -18.11 -12.52
C THR A 183 -5.13 -17.10 -12.10
N ALA A 184 -5.26 -16.00 -12.81
CA ALA A 184 -6.18 -14.91 -12.50
C ALA A 184 -7.49 -14.93 -13.32
N PHE A 185 -7.71 -15.92 -14.19
CA PHE A 185 -8.90 -15.95 -15.06
C PHE A 185 -10.21 -15.91 -14.26
N LYS A 186 -10.32 -16.72 -13.19
CA LYS A 186 -11.51 -16.66 -12.35
C LYS A 186 -11.75 -15.25 -11.80
N THR A 187 -10.72 -14.60 -11.31
CA THR A 187 -10.80 -13.21 -10.82
C THR A 187 -11.23 -12.25 -11.93
N MET A 188 -10.73 -12.43 -13.16
CA MET A 188 -11.16 -11.61 -14.30
C MET A 188 -12.65 -11.79 -14.59
N PHE A 189 -13.18 -13.03 -14.55
CA PHE A 189 -14.60 -13.31 -14.72
C PHE A 189 -15.43 -12.68 -13.58
N ASP A 190 -15.01 -12.84 -12.32
CA ASP A 190 -15.73 -12.36 -11.15
C ASP A 190 -15.82 -10.81 -11.11
N TYR A 191 -14.87 -10.12 -11.73
CA TYR A 191 -14.77 -8.65 -11.71
C TYR A 191 -14.98 -7.99 -13.09
N ASP A 192 -15.44 -8.73 -14.09
CA ASP A 192 -15.66 -8.23 -15.47
C ASP A 192 -14.42 -7.50 -16.03
N LEU A 193 -13.24 -8.15 -15.96
CA LEU A 193 -11.98 -7.65 -16.45
C LEU A 193 -11.63 -8.33 -17.77
N GLU A 194 -11.49 -7.56 -18.86
CA GLU A 194 -11.37 -8.08 -20.22
C GLU A 194 -9.89 -8.35 -20.58
N PRO A 195 -9.46 -9.63 -20.76
CA PRO A 195 -8.06 -9.93 -21.02
C PRO A 195 -7.65 -9.66 -22.48
N GLU A 196 -6.40 -9.18 -22.67
CA GLU A 196 -5.73 -9.28 -23.98
C GLU A 196 -5.20 -10.69 -24.21
N VAL A 197 -5.58 -11.29 -25.34
CA VAL A 197 -5.12 -12.61 -25.78
C VAL A 197 -4.04 -12.44 -26.84
N TYR A 198 -2.81 -12.82 -26.51
CA TYR A 198 -1.63 -12.67 -27.37
C TYR A 198 -1.03 -14.00 -27.85
N SER A 199 -1.62 -15.14 -27.46
CA SER A 199 -1.18 -16.46 -27.92
C SER A 199 -2.29 -17.50 -27.89
N PHE A 200 -2.20 -18.53 -28.72
CA PHE A 200 -3.13 -19.66 -28.70
C PHE A 200 -3.11 -20.41 -27.36
N ARG A 201 -1.94 -20.55 -26.74
CA ARG A 201 -1.79 -21.17 -25.41
C ARG A 201 -2.63 -20.43 -24.35
N LEU A 202 -2.60 -19.09 -24.36
CA LEU A 202 -3.39 -18.28 -23.46
C LEU A 202 -4.90 -18.43 -23.75
N LEU A 203 -5.27 -18.43 -25.04
CA LEU A 203 -6.65 -18.62 -25.47
C LEU A 203 -7.21 -19.98 -25.02
N ASP A 204 -6.47 -21.07 -25.26
CA ASP A 204 -6.88 -22.42 -24.85
C ASP A 204 -7.05 -22.53 -23.33
N ALA A 205 -6.16 -21.90 -22.56
CA ALA A 205 -6.27 -21.85 -21.12
C ALA A 205 -7.48 -21.04 -20.63
N LEU A 206 -7.76 -19.92 -21.30
CA LEU A 206 -8.92 -19.07 -21.00
C LEU A 206 -10.24 -19.79 -21.31
N ILE A 207 -10.33 -20.49 -22.46
CA ILE A 207 -11.50 -21.30 -22.84
C ILE A 207 -11.77 -22.38 -21.77
N LYS A 208 -10.74 -23.14 -21.37
CA LYS A 208 -10.88 -24.17 -20.33
C LYS A 208 -11.33 -23.59 -18.99
N ALA A 209 -10.82 -22.42 -18.63
CA ALA A 209 -11.23 -21.73 -17.42
C ALA A 209 -12.70 -21.26 -17.51
N ALA A 210 -13.11 -20.69 -18.64
CA ALA A 210 -14.49 -20.26 -18.87
C ALA A 210 -15.48 -21.46 -18.84
N GLU A 211 -15.13 -22.58 -19.48
CA GLU A 211 -15.92 -23.82 -19.42
C GLU A 211 -16.09 -24.33 -17.98
N LYS A 212 -14.99 -24.32 -17.19
CA LYS A 212 -15.01 -24.75 -15.80
C LYS A 212 -15.90 -23.88 -14.91
N GLU A 213 -15.88 -22.58 -15.13
CA GLU A 213 -16.68 -21.61 -14.36
C GLU A 213 -18.09 -21.38 -14.95
N GLY A 214 -18.43 -22.05 -16.06
CA GLY A 214 -19.73 -21.90 -16.74
C GLY A 214 -19.92 -20.52 -17.39
N VAL A 215 -18.84 -19.83 -17.73
CA VAL A 215 -18.87 -18.50 -18.34
C VAL A 215 -18.96 -18.63 -19.86
N THR A 216 -19.89 -17.88 -20.48
CA THR A 216 -20.08 -17.85 -21.93
C THR A 216 -20.11 -16.41 -22.44
N GLY A 217 -19.60 -16.18 -23.66
CA GLY A 217 -19.66 -14.85 -24.29
C GLY A 217 -18.79 -13.79 -23.60
N PHE A 218 -17.76 -14.19 -22.85
CA PHE A 218 -16.87 -13.26 -22.16
C PHE A 218 -16.04 -12.46 -23.16
N PRO A 219 -15.98 -11.12 -23.04
CA PRO A 219 -15.24 -10.28 -23.98
C PRO A 219 -13.72 -10.46 -23.82
N VAL A 220 -13.04 -10.49 -24.95
CA VAL A 220 -11.57 -10.57 -25.01
C VAL A 220 -11.03 -9.62 -26.07
N HIS A 221 -9.79 -9.20 -25.92
CA HIS A 221 -9.07 -8.38 -26.89
C HIS A 221 -7.96 -9.23 -27.53
N ILE A 222 -7.85 -9.22 -28.85
CA ILE A 222 -6.78 -9.92 -29.55
C ILE A 222 -5.60 -8.99 -29.74
N LYS A 223 -4.45 -9.36 -29.19
CA LYS A 223 -3.21 -8.60 -29.33
C LYS A 223 -2.38 -9.14 -30.49
N LEU A 224 -2.12 -8.29 -31.46
CA LEU A 224 -1.20 -8.56 -32.56
C LEU A 224 0.06 -7.75 -32.37
N ASP A 225 1.21 -8.44 -32.31
CA ASP A 225 2.50 -7.75 -32.28
C ASP A 225 2.90 -7.34 -33.69
N THR A 226 2.84 -6.03 -33.94
CA THR A 226 3.17 -5.45 -35.23
C THR A 226 4.49 -4.66 -35.21
N GLY A 227 5.32 -4.86 -34.17
CA GLY A 227 6.66 -4.27 -34.07
C GLY A 227 6.99 -3.52 -32.78
N MET A 228 6.10 -3.54 -31.79
CA MET A 228 6.37 -2.91 -30.49
C MET A 228 7.10 -3.83 -29.53
N HIS A 229 6.91 -5.16 -29.71
CA HIS A 229 7.49 -6.31 -28.96
C HIS A 229 7.28 -6.33 -27.46
#